data_8f0219dda938aa6c7188cd05ad5b2d9f
#
_entry.id   8f0219dda938aa6c7188cd05ad5b2d9f
#
_cell.length_a   1.000
_cell.length_b   1.000
_cell.length_c   1.000
_cell.angle_alpha   90.00
_cell.angle_beta   90.00
_cell.angle_gamma   90.00
#
_symmetry.space_group_name_H-M   'P 1'
#
loop_
_entity.id
_entity.type
_entity.pdbx_description
1 polymer ?
#
loop_
_entity_poly.entity_id
_entity_poly.type
_entity_poly.pdbx_seq_one_letter_code
_entity_poly.pdbx_strand_id
1 'polypeptide(L)'
;MIFSKKLGEAEILSHTDQYRLSFVFAIDIRNREFEYFQYEGGSLDEATWKSYKDLILMNHATERGRVWWEKVGRGIVNPKFGEMVDDMLANHATDGTWDTLGNWDEGVDLP
;
A
#
# COMPACT_ATOMS: atom_id res chain seq x y z
N MET A 1 7.35 12.94 -13.52
CA MET A 1 7.23 12.16 -12.30
C MET A 1 6.50 10.86 -12.56
N ILE A 2 6.98 9.77 -12.00
CA ILE A 2 6.47 8.44 -12.31
C ILE A 2 5.04 8.22 -11.83
N PHE A 3 4.62 8.95 -10.82
CA PHE A 3 3.27 8.82 -10.27
C PHE A 3 2.39 9.97 -10.68
N SER A 4 2.74 10.62 -11.78
CA SER A 4 1.93 11.72 -12.25
C SER A 4 0.50 11.26 -12.29
N LYS A 5 -0.36 11.97 -11.65
CA LYS A 5 -1.80 11.79 -11.56
C LYS A 5 -2.30 10.35 -11.72
N LYS A 6 -3.37 10.06 -11.07
CA LYS A 6 -4.11 8.80 -11.23
C LYS A 6 -3.30 7.54 -10.94
N LEU A 7 -2.66 7.53 -9.77
CA LEU A 7 -1.95 6.33 -9.32
C LEU A 7 -2.84 5.10 -9.30
N GLY A 8 -4.14 5.28 -9.10
CA GLY A 8 -5.07 4.17 -9.09
C GLY A 8 -5.42 3.61 -10.45
N GLU A 9 -5.09 4.31 -11.52
CA GLU A 9 -5.37 3.82 -12.85
C GLU A 9 -4.32 2.82 -13.29
N ALA A 10 -4.74 1.85 -14.11
CA ALA A 10 -3.83 0.83 -14.63
C ALA A 10 -2.99 1.39 -15.77
N GLU A 11 -2.20 2.40 -15.47
CA GLU A 11 -1.31 3.03 -16.41
C GLU A 11 -0.09 2.14 -16.61
N ILE A 12 0.34 2.00 -17.86
CA ILE A 12 1.52 1.19 -18.16
C ILE A 12 2.77 1.96 -17.75
N LEU A 13 3.52 1.37 -16.85
CA LEU A 13 4.79 1.95 -16.39
C LEU A 13 5.95 1.34 -17.15
N SER A 14 7.01 2.10 -17.31
CA SER A 14 8.27 1.56 -17.80
C SER A 14 8.81 0.51 -16.83
N HIS A 15 9.73 -0.34 -17.29
CA HIS A 15 10.37 -1.32 -16.41
C HIS A 15 11.07 -0.64 -15.22
N THR A 16 11.73 0.48 -15.47
CA THR A 16 12.40 1.22 -14.40
C THR A 16 11.42 1.71 -13.37
N ASP A 17 10.29 2.27 -13.80
CA ASP A 17 9.29 2.79 -12.89
C ASP A 17 8.59 1.70 -12.12
N GLN A 18 8.32 0.57 -12.77
CA GLN A 18 7.76 -0.60 -12.09
C GLN A 18 8.70 -1.08 -10.97
N TYR A 19 9.99 -1.12 -11.27
CA TYR A 19 10.99 -1.56 -10.31
C TYR A 19 11.04 -0.61 -9.12
N ARG A 20 11.06 0.69 -9.37
CA ARG A 20 11.08 1.71 -8.33
C ARG A 20 9.84 1.62 -7.44
N LEU A 21 8.67 1.50 -8.06
CA LEU A 21 7.43 1.42 -7.31
C LEU A 21 7.39 0.15 -6.46
N SER A 22 7.82 -0.97 -7.03
CA SER A 22 7.89 -2.23 -6.29
C SER A 22 8.79 -2.10 -5.07
N PHE A 23 9.91 -1.42 -5.21
CA PHE A 23 10.84 -1.20 -4.11
C PHE A 23 10.20 -0.37 -3.00
N VAL A 24 9.51 0.70 -3.37
CA VAL A 24 8.80 1.55 -2.41
C VAL A 24 7.73 0.75 -1.67
N PHE A 25 6.94 -0.03 -2.39
CA PHE A 25 5.92 -0.87 -1.78
C PHE A 25 6.53 -1.92 -0.86
N ALA A 26 7.65 -2.52 -1.26
CA ALA A 26 8.31 -3.53 -0.45
C ALA A 26 8.81 -2.96 0.87
N ILE A 27 9.44 -1.80 0.82
CA ILE A 27 9.93 -1.13 2.03
C ILE A 27 8.74 -0.80 2.94
N ASP A 28 7.69 -0.24 2.37
CA ASP A 28 6.53 0.14 3.16
C ASP A 28 5.86 -1.06 3.82
N ILE A 29 5.62 -2.12 3.07
CA ILE A 29 4.90 -3.27 3.63
C ILE A 29 5.73 -3.98 4.71
N ARG A 30 7.06 -4.01 4.55
CA ARG A 30 7.91 -4.58 5.57
C ARG A 30 7.92 -3.74 6.85
N ASN A 31 7.81 -2.43 6.72
CA ASN A 31 7.64 -1.56 7.88
C ASN A 31 6.32 -1.82 8.59
N ARG A 32 5.25 -2.00 7.84
CA ARG A 32 3.94 -2.32 8.43
C ARG A 32 3.95 -3.67 9.11
N GLU A 33 4.66 -4.63 8.55
CA GLU A 33 4.81 -5.95 9.16
C GLU A 33 5.50 -5.84 10.53
N PHE A 34 6.59 -5.08 10.60
CA PHE A 34 7.29 -4.86 11.85
C PHE A 34 6.36 -4.25 12.91
N GLU A 35 5.63 -3.22 12.53
CA GLU A 35 4.70 -2.54 13.42
C GLU A 35 3.57 -3.46 13.88
N TYR A 36 3.08 -4.32 12.98
CA TYR A 36 2.06 -5.29 13.32
C TYR A 36 2.52 -6.21 14.45
N PHE A 37 3.74 -6.72 14.36
CA PHE A 37 4.26 -7.61 15.40
C PHE A 37 4.60 -6.86 16.68
N GLN A 38 4.94 -5.59 16.62
CA GLN A 38 5.06 -4.75 17.80
C GLN A 38 3.70 -4.59 18.50
N TYR A 39 2.66 -4.40 17.74
CA TYR A 39 1.31 -4.32 18.27
C TYR A 39 0.87 -5.65 18.89
N GLU A 40 1.07 -6.74 18.18
CA GLU A 40 0.72 -8.08 18.69
C GLU A 40 1.49 -8.42 19.95
N GLY A 41 2.70 -7.97 20.07
CA GLY A 41 3.55 -8.19 21.25
C GLY A 41 3.31 -7.20 22.38
N GLY A 42 2.40 -6.26 22.22
CA GLY A 42 2.04 -5.32 23.27
C GLY A 42 2.92 -4.09 23.37
N SER A 43 3.88 -3.92 22.47
CA SER A 43 4.78 -2.76 22.49
C SER A 43 4.21 -1.52 21.81
N LEU A 44 3.10 -1.68 21.09
CA LEU A 44 2.47 -0.60 20.36
C LEU A 44 1.00 -0.58 20.73
N ASP A 45 0.45 0.60 21.01
CA ASP A 45 -0.95 0.67 21.36
C ASP A 45 -1.85 0.58 20.13
N GLU A 46 -3.14 0.33 20.39
CA GLU A 46 -4.11 0.10 19.32
C GLU A 46 -4.31 1.33 18.43
N ALA A 47 -4.35 2.52 19.02
CA ALA A 47 -4.57 3.73 18.24
C ALA A 47 -3.39 4.01 17.30
N THR A 48 -2.17 3.80 17.78
CA THR A 48 -0.98 3.97 16.96
C THR A 48 -0.92 2.93 15.86
N TRP A 49 -1.21 1.66 16.18
CA TRP A 49 -1.26 0.61 15.18
C TRP A 49 -2.30 0.92 14.10
N LYS A 50 -3.47 1.41 14.51
CA LYS A 50 -4.52 1.74 13.55
C LYS A 50 -4.05 2.79 12.54
N SER A 51 -3.29 3.78 12.98
CA SER A 51 -2.79 4.81 12.08
C SER A 51 -1.80 4.23 11.05
N TYR A 52 -0.97 3.30 11.47
CA TYR A 52 -0.06 2.61 10.54
C TYR A 52 -0.82 1.66 9.60
N LYS A 53 -1.79 0.95 10.15
CA LYS A 53 -2.59 0.00 9.40
C LYS A 53 -3.32 0.66 8.23
N ASP A 54 -3.79 1.87 8.42
CA ASP A 54 -4.48 2.61 7.36
C ASP A 54 -3.56 2.89 6.16
N LEU A 55 -2.25 2.94 6.36
CA LEU A 55 -1.31 3.10 5.25
C LEU A 55 -1.29 1.90 4.32
N ILE A 56 -1.64 0.73 4.82
CA ILE A 56 -1.74 -0.46 3.99
C ILE A 56 -2.82 -0.25 2.93
N LEU A 57 -3.97 0.28 3.33
CA LEU A 57 -5.05 0.57 2.38
C LEU A 57 -4.66 1.68 1.40
N MET A 58 -3.98 2.70 1.89
CA MET A 58 -3.55 3.80 1.02
C MET A 58 -2.69 3.28 -0.13
N ASN A 59 -1.76 2.37 0.17
CA ASN A 59 -0.84 1.87 -0.84
C ASN A 59 -1.38 0.69 -1.64
N HIS A 60 -2.20 -0.15 -1.03
CA HIS A 60 -2.53 -1.44 -1.63
C HIS A 60 -4.00 -1.65 -1.97
N ALA A 61 -4.90 -0.76 -1.55
CA ALA A 61 -6.31 -0.87 -1.94
C ALA A 61 -6.57 -0.33 -3.34
N THR A 62 -5.62 0.34 -3.95
CA THR A 62 -5.72 0.77 -5.34
C THR A 62 -5.58 -0.43 -6.26
N GLU A 63 -6.00 -0.27 -7.51
CA GLU A 63 -5.86 -1.33 -8.50
C GLU A 63 -4.41 -1.80 -8.62
N ARG A 64 -3.48 -0.86 -8.77
CA ARG A 64 -2.07 -1.19 -8.92
C ARG A 64 -1.50 -1.83 -7.66
N GLY A 65 -1.86 -1.31 -6.51
CA GLY A 65 -1.39 -1.84 -5.23
C GLY A 65 -1.85 -3.26 -4.98
N ARG A 66 -3.09 -3.58 -5.36
CA ARG A 66 -3.64 -4.94 -5.22
C ARG A 66 -2.90 -5.94 -6.09
N VAL A 67 -2.59 -5.54 -7.32
CA VAL A 67 -1.83 -6.40 -8.23
C VAL A 67 -0.43 -6.66 -7.67
N TRP A 68 0.22 -5.61 -7.20
CA TRP A 68 1.55 -5.77 -6.60
C TRP A 68 1.52 -6.67 -5.36
N TRP A 69 0.54 -6.46 -4.49
CA TRP A 69 0.41 -7.28 -3.29
C TRP A 69 0.26 -8.75 -3.65
N GLU A 70 -0.59 -9.05 -4.61
CA GLU A 70 -0.85 -10.42 -4.99
C GLU A 70 0.37 -11.09 -5.64
N LYS A 71 1.07 -10.35 -6.49
CA LYS A 71 2.19 -10.92 -7.26
C LYS A 71 3.51 -10.90 -6.49
N VAL A 72 3.72 -9.96 -5.61
CA VAL A 72 5.00 -9.77 -4.94
C VAL A 72 4.86 -9.72 -3.42
N GLY A 73 4.04 -8.81 -2.93
CA GLY A 73 4.01 -8.46 -1.52
C GLY A 73 3.72 -9.64 -0.60
N ARG A 74 2.70 -10.42 -0.93
CA ARG A 74 2.32 -11.56 -0.10
C ARG A 74 3.47 -12.54 0.08
N GLY A 75 4.32 -12.67 -0.92
CA GLY A 75 5.44 -13.62 -0.88
C GLY A 75 6.64 -13.16 -0.10
N ILE A 76 6.70 -11.89 0.29
CA ILE A 76 7.88 -11.36 0.99
C ILE A 76 7.59 -11.03 2.45
N VAL A 77 6.42 -11.33 2.97
CA VAL A 77 6.06 -11.07 4.36
C VAL A 77 5.75 -12.37 5.09
N ASN A 78 5.73 -12.26 6.42
CA ASN A 78 5.31 -13.37 7.26
C ASN A 78 3.86 -13.75 6.93
N PRO A 79 3.54 -15.05 6.80
CA PRO A 79 2.19 -15.49 6.44
C PRO A 79 1.08 -14.96 7.36
N LYS A 80 1.33 -14.85 8.65
CA LYS A 80 0.33 -14.32 9.58
C LYS A 80 -0.02 -12.87 9.26
N PHE A 81 1.00 -12.06 9.00
CA PHE A 81 0.78 -10.68 8.57
C PHE A 81 0.08 -10.65 7.21
N GLY A 82 0.51 -11.50 6.30
CA GLY A 82 -0.09 -11.58 4.96
C GLY A 82 -1.58 -11.90 4.99
N GLU A 83 -1.99 -12.80 5.88
CA GLU A 83 -3.42 -13.11 6.05
C GLU A 83 -4.21 -11.88 6.52
N MET A 84 -3.63 -11.12 7.44
CA MET A 84 -4.28 -9.91 7.93
C MET A 84 -4.45 -8.89 6.79
N VAL A 85 -3.42 -8.72 5.96
CA VAL A 85 -3.51 -7.82 4.80
C VAL A 85 -4.54 -8.32 3.79
N ASP A 86 -4.55 -9.62 3.51
CA ASP A 86 -5.56 -10.20 2.61
C ASP A 86 -6.98 -9.91 3.10
N ASP A 87 -7.22 -10.05 4.39
CA ASP A 87 -8.53 -9.77 4.97
C ASP A 87 -8.89 -8.30 4.85
N MET A 88 -7.94 -7.41 5.11
CA MET A 88 -8.18 -5.99 4.95
C MET A 88 -8.57 -5.64 3.51
N LEU A 89 -7.84 -6.17 2.56
CA LEU A 89 -8.11 -5.89 1.15
C LEU A 89 -9.41 -6.50 0.68
N ALA A 90 -9.76 -7.68 1.20
CA ALA A 90 -11.02 -8.35 0.85
C ALA A 90 -12.23 -7.57 1.37
N ASN A 91 -12.08 -6.90 2.50
CA ASN A 91 -13.17 -6.17 3.14
C ASN A 91 -13.19 -4.67 2.78
N HIS A 92 -12.33 -4.26 1.87
CA HIS A 92 -12.26 -2.88 1.46
C HIS A 92 -12.26 -2.80 -0.06
N ALA A 93 -13.29 -2.19 -0.63
CA ALA A 93 -13.38 -2.05 -2.07
C ALA A 93 -12.31 -1.09 -2.57
N THR A 94 -11.85 -1.30 -3.80
CA THR A 94 -11.05 -0.31 -4.50
C THR A 94 -11.94 0.90 -4.72
N ASP A 95 -11.63 2.01 -4.11
CA ASP A 95 -12.53 3.16 -4.13
C ASP A 95 -11.80 4.46 -4.45
N GLY A 96 -12.59 5.49 -4.66
CA GLY A 96 -12.08 6.79 -5.04
C GLY A 96 -11.36 7.54 -3.94
N THR A 97 -11.50 7.13 -2.68
CA THR A 97 -10.83 7.84 -1.58
C THR A 97 -9.32 7.77 -1.71
N TRP A 98 -8.82 6.55 -1.81
CA TRP A 98 -7.38 6.34 -1.92
C TRP A 98 -6.88 6.66 -3.33
N ASP A 99 -7.70 6.39 -4.34
CA ASP A 99 -7.37 6.77 -5.71
C ASP A 99 -7.30 8.29 -5.85
N THR A 100 -8.17 9.00 -5.15
CA THR A 100 -8.15 10.46 -5.15
C THR A 100 -6.85 10.98 -4.54
N LEU A 101 -6.35 10.34 -3.50
CA LEU A 101 -5.06 10.70 -2.93
C LEU A 101 -3.93 10.45 -3.92
N GLY A 102 -4.06 9.41 -4.74
CA GLY A 102 -3.10 9.14 -5.80
C GLY A 102 -3.15 10.16 -6.92
N ASN A 103 -4.24 10.88 -7.02
CA ASN A 103 -4.45 11.88 -8.06
C ASN A 103 -4.32 13.32 -7.54
N TRP A 104 -3.80 13.49 -6.36
CA TRP A 104 -3.76 14.78 -5.69
C TRP A 104 -3.03 15.85 -6.48
N ASP A 105 -2.09 15.47 -7.32
CA ASP A 105 -1.32 16.43 -8.11
C ASP A 105 -2.10 16.97 -9.32
N GLU A 106 -3.24 16.42 -9.65
CA GLU A 106 -4.04 16.92 -10.75
C GLU A 106 -4.63 18.29 -10.47
N GLY A 107 -4.98 18.56 -9.21
CA GLY A 107 -5.53 19.84 -8.80
C GLY A 107 -4.51 20.78 -8.21
N VAL A 108 -3.25 20.40 -8.24
CA VAL A 108 -2.17 21.17 -7.63
C VAL A 108 -1.07 21.32 -8.66
N ASP A 109 -0.56 22.51 -8.80
CA ASP A 109 0.53 22.79 -9.74
C ASP A 109 1.84 22.36 -9.07
N LEU A 110 2.16 21.09 -9.15
CA LEU A 110 3.36 20.55 -8.55
C LEU A 110 4.55 20.69 -9.49
N PRO A 111 5.73 21.00 -8.93
CA PRO A 111 6.94 21.06 -9.74
C PRO A 111 7.34 19.71 -10.32
#